data_f27312074e19306845f0d2f72efd426d
#
_entry.id   f27312074e19306845f0d2f72efd426d
#
_cell.length_a   1.000
_cell.length_b   1.000
_cell.length_c   1.000
_cell.angle_alpha   90.00
_cell.angle_beta   90.00
_cell.angle_gamma   90.00
#
_symmetry.space_group_name_H-M   'P 1'
#
loop_
_entity.id
_entity.type
_entity.pdbx_description
1 polymer ?
#
loop_
_entity_poly.entity_id
_entity_poly.type
_entity_poly.pdbx_seq_one_letter_code
_entity_poly.pdbx_strand_id
1 'polypeptide(L)'
;MALEGAKILARKAIFNLEELAPSGRPIVRLYPDLIKCQGCNTCVMSCPQDLNVMGYVSNALRGEIAEVAYKSFDCVMCGLCADRCPGGLAPYHIALLCRRLYGRYLVPRFRQLANRLAENEEKKFDAELLELKKMDEHELRRRYNERDIEP
;
A
#
# COMPACT_ATOMS: atom_id res chain seq x y z
N MET A 1 4.24 8.21 26.65
CA MET A 1 5.39 8.24 25.72
C MET A 1 5.07 7.77 24.30
N ALA A 2 4.06 6.93 24.04
CA ALA A 2 3.71 6.47 22.69
C ALA A 2 3.18 7.56 21.71
N LEU A 3 2.70 8.68 22.22
CA LEU A 3 2.14 9.78 21.41
C LEU A 3 3.19 10.73 20.79
N GLU A 4 4.42 10.73 21.29
CA GLU A 4 5.48 11.61 20.74
C GLU A 4 6.04 11.08 19.41
N GLY A 5 6.17 9.77 19.24
CA GLY A 5 6.59 9.17 17.97
C GLY A 5 5.60 9.42 16.84
N ALA A 6 4.29 9.38 17.14
CA ALA A 6 3.24 9.69 16.17
C ALA A 6 3.24 11.18 15.76
N LYS A 7 3.57 12.09 16.69
CA LYS A 7 3.72 13.52 16.40
C LYS A 7 4.93 13.84 15.53
N ILE A 8 6.03 13.11 15.66
CA ILE A 8 7.23 13.31 14.84
C ILE A 8 6.98 12.88 13.39
N LEU A 9 6.24 11.79 13.18
CA LEU A 9 5.85 11.35 11.84
C LEU A 9 4.80 12.28 11.19
N ALA A 10 3.89 12.85 12.00
CA ALA A 10 2.90 13.83 11.52
C ALA A 10 3.55 15.15 11.07
N ARG A 11 4.65 15.59 11.71
CA ARG A 11 5.38 16.82 11.33
C ARG A 11 6.09 16.74 9.99
N LYS A 12 6.32 15.55 9.45
CA LYS A 12 6.87 15.32 8.10
C LYS A 12 5.81 14.99 7.07
N ALA A 13 4.52 15.22 7.36
CA ALA A 13 3.46 15.04 6.40
C ALA A 13 3.59 16.09 5.29
N ILE A 14 4.05 15.68 4.12
CA ILE A 14 4.12 16.52 2.92
C ILE A 14 2.71 16.85 2.42
N PHE A 15 1.71 16.08 2.82
CA PHE A 15 0.32 16.23 2.38
C PHE A 15 -0.61 16.34 3.60
N ASN A 16 -1.53 17.29 3.54
CA ASN A 16 -2.63 17.38 4.50
C ASN A 16 -3.76 16.44 4.05
N LEU A 17 -4.33 15.69 4.99
CA LEU A 17 -5.47 14.79 4.73
C LEU A 17 -6.69 15.54 4.17
N GLU A 18 -6.91 16.77 4.64
CA GLU A 18 -7.97 17.65 4.15
C GLU A 18 -7.76 18.09 2.70
N GLU A 19 -6.50 18.24 2.29
CA GLU A 19 -6.13 18.53 0.91
C GLU A 19 -6.29 17.32 -0.01
N LEU A 20 -6.23 16.11 0.55
CA LEU A 20 -6.44 14.82 -0.13
C LEU A 20 -7.89 14.35 -0.04
N ALA A 21 -8.71 15.00 0.79
CA ALA A 21 -10.12 14.68 0.92
C ALA A 21 -10.83 14.75 -0.45
N PRO A 22 -11.87 13.94 -0.66
CA PRO A 22 -12.37 13.53 -1.99
C PRO A 22 -13.05 14.61 -2.84
N SER A 23 -12.79 15.87 -2.60
CA SER A 23 -13.28 16.96 -3.46
C SER A 23 -12.51 17.02 -4.79
N GLY A 24 -12.58 15.92 -5.56
CA GLY A 24 -12.23 15.87 -6.95
C GLY A 24 -10.74 15.82 -7.31
N ARG A 25 -10.27 14.64 -7.67
CA ARG A 25 -8.99 14.37 -8.37
C ARG A 25 -7.71 14.73 -7.62
N PRO A 26 -7.51 14.26 -6.38
CA PRO A 26 -6.29 14.55 -5.60
C PRO A 26 -5.01 14.09 -6.32
N ILE A 27 -5.06 13.01 -7.10
CA ILE A 27 -3.89 12.49 -7.82
C ILE A 27 -3.49 13.39 -8.97
N VAL A 28 -4.44 13.95 -9.70
CA VAL A 28 -4.17 14.92 -10.79
C VAL A 28 -3.49 16.17 -10.25
N ARG A 29 -3.82 16.60 -9.04
CA ARG A 29 -3.18 17.75 -8.39
C ARG A 29 -1.70 17.44 -8.06
N LEU A 30 -1.41 16.23 -7.59
CA LEU A 30 -0.05 15.78 -7.24
C LEU A 30 0.77 15.32 -8.45
N TYR A 31 0.12 14.84 -9.48
CA TYR A 31 0.72 14.38 -10.72
C TYR A 31 -0.08 14.92 -11.92
N PRO A 32 0.13 16.21 -12.30
CA PRO A 32 -0.66 16.87 -13.33
C PRO A 32 -0.60 16.19 -14.70
N ASP A 33 0.52 15.57 -15.03
CA ASP A 33 0.71 14.88 -16.30
C ASP A 33 -0.24 13.69 -16.50
N LEU A 34 -0.91 13.22 -15.45
CA LEU A 34 -1.88 12.14 -15.50
C LEU A 34 -2.98 12.37 -16.56
N ILE A 35 -3.36 13.64 -16.80
CA ILE A 35 -4.36 14.01 -17.82
C ILE A 35 -3.93 13.75 -19.26
N LYS A 36 -2.62 13.55 -19.49
CA LYS A 36 -2.07 13.25 -20.83
C LYS A 36 -2.32 11.79 -21.24
N CYS A 37 -2.94 10.97 -20.37
CA CYS A 37 -3.24 9.58 -20.67
C CYS A 37 -4.22 9.47 -21.85
N GLN A 38 -3.78 8.81 -22.91
CA GLN A 38 -4.55 8.60 -24.13
C GLN A 38 -5.40 7.33 -24.13
N GLY A 39 -5.34 6.52 -23.08
CA GLY A 39 -6.07 5.25 -22.99
C GLY A 39 -5.61 4.17 -23.98
N CYS A 40 -4.39 4.26 -24.52
CA CYS A 40 -3.92 3.40 -25.62
C CYS A 40 -3.54 1.97 -25.24
N ASN A 41 -3.59 1.59 -23.96
CA ASN A 41 -3.25 0.27 -23.40
C ASN A 41 -1.79 -0.20 -23.62
N THR A 42 -0.91 0.57 -24.22
CA THR A 42 0.50 0.19 -24.42
C THR A 42 1.19 -0.20 -23.10
N CYS A 43 0.86 0.49 -22.02
CA CYS A 43 1.40 0.19 -20.68
C CYS A 43 0.96 -1.18 -20.14
N VAL A 44 -0.24 -1.66 -20.48
CA VAL A 44 -0.74 -3.00 -20.11
C VAL A 44 0.05 -4.06 -20.89
N MET A 45 0.16 -3.89 -22.20
CA MET A 45 0.88 -4.82 -23.08
C MET A 45 2.37 -4.91 -22.76
N SER A 46 2.93 -3.92 -22.08
CA SER A 46 4.35 -3.86 -21.72
C SER A 46 4.64 -4.36 -20.31
N CYS A 47 3.62 -4.69 -19.52
CA CYS A 47 3.80 -5.05 -18.12
C CYS A 47 4.28 -6.51 -17.99
N PRO A 48 5.47 -6.77 -17.41
CA PRO A 48 5.97 -8.13 -17.21
C PRO A 48 5.25 -8.88 -16.08
N GLN A 49 4.46 -8.16 -15.25
CA GLN A 49 3.65 -8.70 -14.17
C GLN A 49 2.17 -8.87 -14.59
N ASP A 50 1.87 -8.71 -15.85
CA ASP A 50 0.51 -8.83 -16.41
C ASP A 50 -0.54 -7.95 -15.69
N LEU A 51 -0.11 -6.80 -15.16
CA LEU A 51 -0.98 -5.88 -14.46
C LEU A 51 -1.84 -5.07 -15.43
N ASN A 52 -3.09 -4.85 -15.07
CA ASN A 52 -3.95 -3.91 -15.78
C ASN A 52 -3.56 -2.46 -15.44
N VAL A 53 -2.42 -2.03 -16.00
CA VAL A 53 -1.83 -0.70 -15.77
C VAL A 53 -2.79 0.42 -16.19
N MET A 54 -3.47 0.27 -17.33
CA MET A 54 -4.47 1.24 -17.79
C MET A 54 -5.64 1.36 -16.80
N GLY A 55 -6.07 0.23 -16.23
CA GLY A 55 -7.15 0.21 -15.24
C GLY A 55 -6.80 1.02 -14.00
N TYR A 56 -5.60 0.89 -13.42
CA TYR A 56 -5.25 1.70 -12.26
C TYR A 56 -4.94 3.16 -12.61
N VAL A 57 -4.43 3.47 -13.81
CA VAL A 57 -4.29 4.86 -14.27
C VAL A 57 -5.66 5.54 -14.38
N SER A 58 -6.65 4.83 -14.94
CA SER A 58 -8.05 5.30 -15.02
C SER A 58 -8.66 5.54 -13.62
N ASN A 59 -8.41 4.63 -12.67
CA ASN A 59 -8.84 4.79 -11.28
C ASN A 59 -8.18 6.02 -10.63
N ALA A 60 -6.89 6.26 -10.91
CA ALA A 60 -6.19 7.43 -10.43
C ALA A 60 -6.80 8.75 -10.95
N LEU A 61 -7.23 8.79 -12.22
CA LEU A 61 -7.96 9.92 -12.79
C LEU A 61 -9.29 10.20 -12.08
N ARG A 62 -9.95 9.16 -11.56
CA ARG A 62 -11.17 9.29 -10.76
C ARG A 62 -10.90 9.59 -9.29
N GLY A 63 -9.64 9.55 -8.83
CA GLY A 63 -9.28 9.76 -7.44
C GLY A 63 -9.46 8.53 -6.54
N GLU A 64 -9.63 7.35 -7.10
CA GLU A 64 -9.85 6.08 -6.40
C GLU A 64 -8.51 5.50 -5.88
N ILE A 65 -7.91 6.19 -4.90
CA ILE A 65 -6.56 5.88 -4.39
C ILE A 65 -6.44 4.45 -3.87
N ALA A 66 -7.45 3.97 -3.14
CA ALA A 66 -7.47 2.62 -2.58
C ALA A 66 -7.42 1.55 -3.68
N GLU A 67 -8.25 1.70 -4.71
CA GLU A 67 -8.30 0.80 -5.86
C GLU A 67 -6.97 0.78 -6.63
N VAL A 68 -6.35 1.95 -6.82
CA VAL A 68 -5.02 2.03 -7.45
C VAL A 68 -3.99 1.31 -6.60
N ALA A 69 -3.98 1.54 -5.29
CA ALA A 69 -3.03 0.92 -4.38
C ALA A 69 -3.14 -0.62 -4.41
N TYR A 70 -4.38 -1.13 -4.40
CA TYR A 70 -4.65 -2.56 -4.47
C TYR A 70 -4.23 -3.17 -5.83
N LYS A 71 -4.76 -2.63 -6.94
CA LYS A 71 -4.51 -3.15 -8.30
C LYS A 71 -3.05 -3.04 -8.76
N SER A 72 -2.28 -2.16 -8.15
CA SER A 72 -0.87 -1.96 -8.46
C SER A 72 0.08 -2.59 -7.45
N PHE A 73 -0.41 -3.37 -6.49
CA PHE A 73 0.42 -3.87 -5.38
C PHE A 73 1.61 -4.68 -5.88
N ASP A 74 1.42 -5.56 -6.86
CA ASP A 74 2.45 -6.42 -7.42
C ASP A 74 3.39 -5.71 -8.41
N CYS A 75 3.25 -4.39 -8.58
CA CYS A 75 4.11 -3.63 -9.48
C CYS A 75 5.55 -3.57 -8.96
N VAL A 76 6.47 -4.18 -9.69
CA VAL A 76 7.92 -4.21 -9.39
C VAL A 76 8.67 -2.95 -9.85
N MET A 77 7.97 -1.95 -10.37
CA MET A 77 8.51 -0.66 -10.82
C MET A 77 9.63 -0.78 -11.87
N CYS A 78 9.52 -1.72 -12.80
CA CYS A 78 10.52 -1.96 -13.84
C CYS A 78 10.66 -0.81 -14.88
N GLY A 79 9.71 0.12 -14.96
CA GLY A 79 9.77 1.29 -15.83
C GLY A 79 9.25 1.07 -17.27
N LEU A 80 9.05 -0.15 -17.76
CA LEU A 80 8.66 -0.44 -19.15
C LEU A 80 7.37 0.27 -19.60
N CYS A 81 6.40 0.42 -18.68
CA CYS A 81 5.16 1.13 -18.98
C CYS A 81 5.37 2.64 -19.20
N ALA A 82 6.42 3.23 -18.63
CA ALA A 82 6.77 4.61 -18.86
C ALA A 82 7.58 4.79 -20.15
N ASP A 83 8.55 3.92 -20.36
CA ASP A 83 9.41 3.93 -21.54
C ASP A 83 8.60 3.86 -22.85
N ARG A 84 7.54 3.07 -22.85
CA ARG A 84 6.67 2.87 -24.01
C ARG A 84 5.43 3.76 -24.06
N CYS A 85 5.29 4.70 -23.13
CA CYS A 85 4.10 5.56 -23.06
C CYS A 85 4.14 6.70 -24.09
N PRO A 86 3.23 6.75 -25.09
CA PRO A 86 3.21 7.82 -26.07
C PRO A 86 2.85 9.18 -25.47
N GLY A 87 2.16 9.18 -24.31
CA GLY A 87 1.83 10.40 -23.57
C GLY A 87 2.92 10.86 -22.60
N GLY A 88 4.06 10.16 -22.53
CA GLY A 88 5.17 10.50 -21.63
C GLY A 88 4.85 10.34 -20.15
N LEU A 89 3.87 9.50 -19.78
CA LEU A 89 3.55 9.21 -18.40
C LEU A 89 4.48 8.15 -17.81
N ALA A 90 4.63 8.22 -16.49
CA ALA A 90 5.23 7.15 -15.71
C ALA A 90 4.16 6.47 -14.83
N PRO A 91 3.38 5.51 -15.36
CA PRO A 91 2.30 4.86 -14.62
C PRO A 91 2.74 4.21 -13.31
N TYR A 92 3.95 3.66 -13.25
CA TYR A 92 4.51 3.09 -12.02
C TYR A 92 4.73 4.13 -10.91
N HIS A 93 5.01 5.40 -11.24
CA HIS A 93 5.06 6.48 -10.25
C HIS A 93 3.67 6.79 -9.69
N ILE A 94 2.62 6.75 -10.54
CA ILE A 94 1.24 6.92 -10.12
C ILE A 94 0.86 5.81 -9.12
N ALA A 95 1.21 4.56 -9.45
CA ALA A 95 1.02 3.40 -8.59
C ALA A 95 1.72 3.59 -7.23
N LEU A 96 3.00 3.97 -7.25
CA LEU A 96 3.79 4.20 -6.05
C LEU A 96 3.20 5.33 -5.19
N LEU A 97 2.80 6.44 -5.82
CA LEU A 97 2.17 7.56 -5.14
C LEU A 97 0.89 7.12 -4.42
N CYS A 98 -0.01 6.42 -5.12
CA CYS A 98 -1.26 5.95 -4.54
C CYS A 98 -1.03 4.95 -3.39
N ARG A 99 -0.09 4.01 -3.53
CA ARG A 99 0.26 3.08 -2.43
C ARG A 99 0.80 3.81 -1.20
N ARG A 100 1.62 4.85 -1.39
CA ARG A 100 2.14 5.68 -0.28
C ARG A 100 1.04 6.49 0.40
N LEU A 101 0.15 7.10 -0.39
CA LEU A 101 -0.99 7.85 0.14
C LEU A 101 -1.96 6.93 0.89
N TYR A 102 -2.26 5.77 0.33
CA TYR A 102 -3.10 4.75 0.96
C TYR A 102 -2.52 4.29 2.29
N GLY A 103 -1.25 3.87 2.31
CA GLY A 103 -0.60 3.37 3.53
C GLY A 103 -0.40 4.45 4.60
N ARG A 104 -0.31 5.72 4.20
CA ARG A 104 -0.10 6.81 5.14
C ARG A 104 -1.39 7.37 5.72
N TYR A 105 -2.41 7.55 4.90
CA TYR A 105 -3.60 8.31 5.26
C TYR A 105 -4.87 7.48 5.36
N LEU A 106 -5.04 6.48 4.48
CA LEU A 106 -6.26 5.68 4.44
C LEU A 106 -6.19 4.47 5.36
N VAL A 107 -5.09 3.69 5.28
CA VAL A 107 -4.86 2.53 6.16
C VAL A 107 -3.46 2.63 6.77
N PRO A 108 -3.26 3.51 7.74
CA PRO A 108 -1.94 3.73 8.32
C PRO A 108 -1.51 2.54 9.18
N ARG A 109 -0.57 1.75 8.69
CA ARG A 109 -0.04 0.55 9.37
C ARG A 109 0.63 0.86 10.71
N PHE A 110 1.11 2.07 10.93
CA PHE A 110 1.69 2.46 12.22
C PHE A 110 0.67 2.41 13.37
N ARG A 111 -0.64 2.57 13.12
CA ARG A 111 -1.69 2.38 14.14
C ARG A 111 -1.77 0.92 14.57
N GLN A 112 -1.68 0.00 13.63
CA GLN A 112 -1.63 -1.42 13.94
C GLN A 112 -0.38 -1.78 14.76
N LEU A 113 0.78 -1.22 14.42
CA LEU A 113 2.00 -1.41 15.18
C LEU A 113 1.86 -0.87 16.61
N ALA A 114 1.29 0.32 16.80
CA ALA A 114 1.04 0.89 18.13
C ALA A 114 0.11 -0.02 18.97
N ASN A 115 -0.95 -0.55 18.38
CA ASN A 115 -1.84 -1.50 19.05
C ASN A 115 -1.09 -2.79 19.44
N ARG A 116 -0.25 -3.33 18.54
CA ARG A 116 0.57 -4.52 18.84
C ARG A 116 1.58 -4.28 19.94
N LEU A 117 2.18 -3.09 20.01
CA LEU A 117 3.07 -2.72 21.12
C LEU A 117 2.32 -2.69 22.46
N ALA A 118 1.13 -2.08 22.48
CA ALA A 118 0.29 -2.06 23.68
C ALA A 118 -0.11 -3.48 24.12
N GLU A 119 -0.58 -4.33 23.20
CA GLU A 119 -0.90 -5.73 23.46
C GLU A 119 0.29 -6.52 24.04
N ASN A 120 1.50 -6.22 23.57
CA ASN A 120 2.72 -6.85 24.07
C ASN A 120 3.10 -6.33 25.46
N GLU A 121 2.95 -5.03 25.72
CA GLU A 121 3.15 -4.45 27.05
C GLU A 121 2.17 -5.01 28.08
N GLU A 122 0.92 -5.29 27.68
CA GLU A 122 -0.11 -5.96 28.47
C GLU A 122 0.11 -7.46 28.64
N LYS A 123 1.19 -8.03 28.05
CA LYS A 123 1.53 -9.45 28.08
C LYS A 123 0.41 -10.37 27.55
N LYS A 124 -0.40 -9.87 26.63
CA LYS A 124 -1.55 -10.59 26.07
C LYS A 124 -1.18 -11.98 25.51
N PHE A 125 0.02 -12.10 24.95
CA PHE A 125 0.48 -13.33 24.30
C PHE A 125 1.42 -14.21 25.16
N ASP A 126 1.76 -13.79 26.38
CA ASP A 126 2.76 -14.48 27.22
C ASP A 126 2.33 -15.92 27.55
N ALA A 127 1.06 -16.13 27.85
CA ALA A 127 0.52 -17.46 28.17
C ALA A 127 0.66 -18.42 26.98
N GLU A 128 0.29 -17.98 25.79
CA GLU A 128 0.37 -18.76 24.55
C GLU A 128 1.83 -19.04 24.16
N LEU A 129 2.71 -18.05 24.30
CA LEU A 129 4.14 -18.20 24.06
C LEU A 129 4.78 -19.20 25.03
N LEU A 130 4.34 -19.24 26.30
CA LEU A 130 4.82 -20.22 27.27
C LEU A 130 4.34 -21.64 26.95
N GLU A 131 3.13 -21.80 26.41
CA GLU A 131 2.64 -23.09 25.91
C GLU A 131 3.46 -23.56 24.71
N LEU A 132 3.68 -22.70 23.72
CA LEU A 132 4.49 -23.02 22.54
C LEU A 132 5.92 -23.41 22.91
N LYS A 133 6.53 -22.76 23.92
CA LYS A 133 7.86 -23.11 24.44
C LYS A 133 7.95 -24.50 25.06
N LYS A 134 6.84 -25.04 25.56
CA LYS A 134 6.79 -26.37 26.20
C LYS A 134 6.52 -27.49 25.19
N MET A 135 6.12 -27.16 23.98
CA MET A 135 5.80 -28.14 22.93
C MET A 135 7.07 -28.71 22.33
N ASP A 136 6.99 -29.96 21.90
CA ASP A 136 8.04 -30.57 21.12
C ASP A 136 8.04 -30.08 19.65
N GLU A 137 9.11 -30.37 18.95
CA GLU A 137 9.29 -29.91 17.56
C GLU A 137 8.22 -30.48 16.61
N HIS A 138 7.75 -31.69 16.84
CA HIS A 138 6.75 -32.35 16.00
C HIS A 138 5.38 -31.64 16.12
N GLU A 139 4.98 -31.34 17.35
CA GLU A 139 3.73 -30.61 17.62
C GLU A 139 3.78 -29.16 17.09
N LEU A 140 4.93 -28.49 17.24
CA LEU A 140 5.12 -27.15 16.68
C LEU A 140 5.02 -27.14 15.16
N ARG A 141 5.62 -28.14 14.49
CA ARG A 141 5.52 -28.29 13.03
C ARG A 141 4.09 -28.58 12.58
N ARG A 142 3.38 -29.40 13.32
CA ARG A 142 1.96 -29.70 13.03
C ARG A 142 1.13 -28.44 13.09
N ARG A 143 1.19 -27.66 14.19
CA ARG A 143 0.45 -26.38 14.34
C ARG A 143 0.84 -25.37 13.29
N TYR A 144 2.12 -25.30 12.93
CA TYR A 144 2.58 -24.41 11.87
C TYR A 144 1.96 -24.74 10.51
N ASN A 145 1.83 -26.02 10.18
CA ASN A 145 1.26 -26.47 8.91
C ASN A 145 -0.27 -26.39 8.86
N GLU A 146 -0.93 -26.51 10.02
CA GLU A 146 -2.40 -26.42 10.15
C GLU A 146 -2.88 -24.97 10.34
N ARG A 147 -1.99 -24.00 10.45
CA ARG A 147 -2.40 -22.59 10.60
C ARG A 147 -3.15 -22.12 9.36
N ASP A 148 -4.21 -21.34 9.61
CA ASP A 148 -4.95 -20.65 8.56
C ASP A 148 -4.05 -19.55 7.99
N ILE A 149 -3.48 -19.79 6.82
CA ILE A 149 -2.70 -18.80 6.08
C ILE A 149 -3.69 -18.14 5.16
N GLU A 150 -3.97 -16.87 5.37
CA GLU A 150 -4.80 -16.11 4.45
C GLU A 150 -4.33 -16.32 3.00
N PRO A 151 -5.26 -16.62 2.10
CA PRO A 151 -4.96 -16.86 0.68
C PRO A 151 -4.38 -15.63 -0.01
#